data_5b12b5910b4310b3c37f0375b42f0470
#
_entry.id   5b12b5910b4310b3c37f0375b42f0470
#
_cell.length_a   1.000
_cell.length_b   1.000
_cell.length_c   1.000
_cell.angle_alpha   90.00
_cell.angle_beta   90.00
_cell.angle_gamma   90.00
#
_symmetry.space_group_name_H-M   'P 1'
#
loop_
_entity.id
_entity.type
_entity.pdbx_description
1 polymer ?
#
loop_
_entity_poly.entity_id
_entity_poly.type
_entity_poly.pdbx_seq_one_letter_code
_entity_poly.pdbx_strand_id
1 'polypeptide(L)'
;MKVLLAGGAGMVGTFITPYLKEHHELRVLDLAQPQHDGVEFVQGSVTDPEAIAKAIDGVDAFIWLVMLSPQGGSVTDQDLKVIRENYDVNCLGLHTFLWLAQGAGLTRGVYTSSMSVHYRGRDYYRSEEEIPLDTPSAYGLSKGFGEAICRYFASWFDMNIIALRITGPRKREDYIEERQRPIGDRPDGSKPLFVTDEADLARAYLAALETVQVGHGRFDPVFIAGDEDEKEHNLSKARRLLGWTPQSHLELEV
;
A
#
# COMPACT_ATOMS: atom_id res chain seq x y z
N MET A 1 12.48 -15.42 1.74
CA MET A 1 12.78 -14.61 0.53
C MET A 1 13.49 -13.34 0.95
N LYS A 2 14.25 -12.75 0.03
CA LYS A 2 14.73 -11.38 0.19
C LYS A 2 13.74 -10.42 -0.44
N VAL A 3 13.16 -9.51 0.35
CA VAL A 3 12.10 -8.60 -0.08
C VAL A 3 12.59 -7.17 -0.02
N LEU A 4 12.42 -6.44 -1.13
CA LEU A 4 12.69 -5.01 -1.20
C LEU A 4 11.47 -4.20 -0.76
N LEU A 5 11.66 -3.32 0.21
CA LEU A 5 10.70 -2.30 0.62
C LEU A 5 11.10 -0.96 -0.01
N ALA A 6 10.53 -0.61 -1.16
CA ALA A 6 10.71 0.72 -1.74
C ALA A 6 9.85 1.73 -0.98
N GLY A 7 10.46 2.69 -0.30
CA GLY A 7 9.78 3.61 0.63
C GLY A 7 9.63 3.05 2.04
N GLY A 8 10.48 2.10 2.44
CA GLY A 8 10.35 1.35 3.69
C GLY A 8 10.65 2.15 4.96
N ALA A 9 11.25 3.33 4.88
CA ALA A 9 11.44 4.23 6.02
C ALA A 9 10.20 5.13 6.29
N GLY A 10 9.19 5.08 5.43
CA GLY A 10 7.91 5.78 5.62
C GLY A 10 7.02 5.12 6.69
N MET A 11 5.88 5.75 6.96
CA MET A 11 4.93 5.32 8.01
C MET A 11 4.52 3.85 7.86
N VAL A 12 4.00 3.45 6.70
CA VAL A 12 3.55 2.06 6.49
C VAL A 12 4.72 1.09 6.59
N GLY A 13 5.88 1.41 6.01
CA GLY A 13 7.09 0.60 6.12
C GLY A 13 7.52 0.39 7.57
N THR A 14 7.49 1.46 8.38
CA THR A 14 7.79 1.38 9.81
C THR A 14 6.81 0.45 10.55
N PHE A 15 5.54 0.47 10.21
CA PHE A 15 4.54 -0.38 10.86
C PHE A 15 4.72 -1.87 10.53
N ILE A 16 4.97 -2.20 9.27
CA ILE A 16 4.99 -3.61 8.83
C ILE A 16 6.37 -4.29 8.97
N THR A 17 7.45 -3.51 8.99
CA THR A 17 8.83 -4.07 9.05
C THR A 17 9.06 -5.03 10.20
N PRO A 18 8.62 -4.79 11.47
CA PRO A 18 8.81 -5.74 12.56
C PRO A 18 8.24 -7.12 12.27
N TYR A 19 7.07 -7.18 11.66
CA TYR A 19 6.37 -8.41 11.32
C TYR A 19 6.99 -9.12 10.10
N LEU A 20 7.32 -8.35 9.05
CA LEU A 20 7.89 -8.92 7.82
C LEU A 20 9.27 -9.55 8.06
N LYS A 21 10.12 -8.95 8.91
CA LYS A 21 11.48 -9.45 9.20
C LYS A 21 11.50 -10.77 9.95
N GLU A 22 10.39 -11.19 10.54
CA GLU A 22 10.26 -12.54 11.15
C GLU A 22 10.19 -13.65 10.10
N HIS A 23 9.79 -13.30 8.85
CA HIS A 23 9.55 -14.25 7.77
C HIS A 23 10.49 -14.07 6.57
N HIS A 24 11.10 -12.90 6.43
CA HIS A 24 11.86 -12.51 5.23
C HIS A 24 13.12 -11.71 5.58
N GLU A 25 14.13 -11.83 4.73
CA GLU A 25 15.24 -10.89 4.70
C GLU A 25 14.75 -9.59 4.02
N LEU A 26 14.99 -8.45 4.65
CA LEU A 26 14.48 -7.17 4.15
C LEU A 26 15.61 -6.27 3.68
N ARG A 27 15.38 -5.64 2.52
CA ARG A 27 16.15 -4.50 2.03
C ARG A 27 15.23 -3.30 1.90
N VAL A 28 15.68 -2.12 2.29
CA VAL A 28 14.95 -0.87 2.17
C VAL A 28 15.65 0.03 1.16
N LEU A 29 14.90 0.56 0.18
CA LEU A 29 15.29 1.70 -0.65
C LEU A 29 14.52 2.92 -0.19
N ASP A 30 15.21 3.93 0.32
CA ASP A 30 14.58 5.17 0.81
C ASP A 30 15.61 6.31 0.84
N LEU A 31 15.13 7.54 0.92
CA LEU A 31 15.95 8.73 1.17
C LEU A 31 16.41 8.79 2.64
N ALA A 32 15.56 8.35 3.55
CA ALA A 32 15.80 8.32 4.99
C ALA A 32 16.19 6.91 5.45
N GLN A 33 17.01 6.85 6.50
CA GLN A 33 17.34 5.58 7.14
C GLN A 33 16.12 4.96 7.81
N PRO A 34 15.86 3.64 7.64
CA PRO A 34 14.77 2.97 8.33
C PRO A 34 14.98 2.95 9.84
N GLN A 35 13.87 2.98 10.60
CA GLN A 35 13.91 3.02 12.07
C GLN A 35 14.29 1.66 12.70
N HIS A 36 14.10 0.57 11.98
CA HIS A 36 14.31 -0.79 12.50
C HIS A 36 15.67 -1.35 12.08
N ASP A 37 16.40 -1.89 13.05
CA ASP A 37 17.65 -2.60 12.82
C ASP A 37 17.42 -3.96 12.13
N GLY A 38 18.49 -4.49 11.54
CA GLY A 38 18.48 -5.82 10.91
C GLY A 38 17.85 -5.84 9.51
N VAL A 39 17.76 -4.69 8.87
CA VAL A 39 17.39 -4.54 7.46
C VAL A 39 18.56 -3.99 6.65
N GLU A 40 18.75 -4.48 5.42
CA GLU A 40 19.73 -3.91 4.51
C GLU A 40 19.22 -2.57 3.99
N PHE A 41 20.07 -1.55 3.93
CA PHE A 41 19.66 -0.22 3.52
C PHE A 41 20.43 0.25 2.27
N VAL A 42 19.68 0.67 1.27
CA VAL A 42 20.15 1.38 0.08
C VAL A 42 19.59 2.79 0.13
N GLN A 43 20.44 3.75 0.42
CA GLN A 43 20.02 5.15 0.38
C GLN A 43 19.91 5.63 -1.05
N GLY A 44 18.74 6.12 -1.44
CA GLY A 44 18.50 6.66 -2.78
C GLY A 44 17.05 6.99 -3.05
N SER A 45 16.82 7.71 -4.15
CA SER A 45 15.49 8.06 -4.62
C SER A 45 14.95 6.98 -5.56
N VAL A 46 13.65 6.76 -5.54
CA VAL A 46 12.94 5.95 -6.56
C VAL A 46 12.84 6.66 -7.93
N THR A 47 13.31 7.88 -8.02
CA THR A 47 13.50 8.60 -9.29
C THR A 47 14.92 8.49 -9.83
N ASP A 48 15.84 7.80 -9.11
CA ASP A 48 17.21 7.55 -9.50
C ASP A 48 17.37 6.10 -9.99
N PRO A 49 17.61 5.88 -11.31
CA PRO A 49 17.78 4.54 -11.87
C PRO A 49 18.95 3.75 -11.28
N GLU A 50 20.05 4.41 -10.88
CA GLU A 50 21.21 3.72 -10.30
C GLU A 50 20.89 3.21 -8.89
N ALA A 51 20.19 4.01 -8.08
CA ALA A 51 19.74 3.59 -6.77
C ALA A 51 18.73 2.43 -6.86
N ILE A 52 17.80 2.49 -7.83
CA ILE A 52 16.84 1.40 -8.09
C ILE A 52 17.60 0.13 -8.49
N ALA A 53 18.52 0.20 -9.46
CA ALA A 53 19.28 -0.96 -9.95
C ALA A 53 20.05 -1.64 -8.80
N LYS A 54 20.69 -0.86 -7.93
CA LYS A 54 21.35 -1.38 -6.73
C LYS A 54 20.38 -2.02 -5.75
N ALA A 55 19.21 -1.44 -5.59
CA ALA A 55 18.22 -1.93 -4.61
C ALA A 55 17.57 -3.25 -5.05
N ILE A 56 17.31 -3.44 -6.34
CA ILE A 56 16.65 -4.65 -6.87
C ILE A 56 17.59 -5.83 -7.04
N ASP A 57 18.92 -5.63 -7.00
CA ASP A 57 19.89 -6.71 -7.22
C ASP A 57 19.77 -7.81 -6.16
N GLY A 58 19.53 -9.05 -6.61
CA GLY A 58 19.42 -10.23 -5.75
C GLY A 58 18.20 -10.27 -4.83
N VAL A 59 17.11 -9.55 -5.13
CA VAL A 59 15.83 -9.63 -4.41
C VAL A 59 14.84 -10.54 -5.13
N ASP A 60 13.98 -11.22 -4.37
CA ASP A 60 12.99 -12.18 -4.86
C ASP A 60 11.62 -11.54 -5.13
N ALA A 61 11.27 -10.50 -4.36
CA ALA A 61 10.00 -9.77 -4.46
C ALA A 61 10.15 -8.33 -3.96
N PHE A 62 9.21 -7.48 -4.30
CA PHE A 62 9.18 -6.10 -3.81
C PHE A 62 7.83 -5.73 -3.19
N ILE A 63 7.87 -4.77 -2.26
CA ILE A 63 6.70 -4.00 -1.80
C ILE A 63 6.97 -2.54 -2.14
N TRP A 64 6.09 -1.95 -2.92
CA TRP A 64 6.12 -0.53 -3.23
C TRP A 64 5.29 0.25 -2.22
N LEU A 65 5.96 0.96 -1.32
CA LEU A 65 5.38 1.78 -0.24
C LEU A 65 5.50 3.27 -0.51
N VAL A 66 6.22 3.63 -1.58
CA VAL A 66 6.50 5.03 -1.90
C VAL A 66 5.20 5.77 -2.16
N MET A 67 5.06 6.89 -1.51
CA MET A 67 4.02 7.85 -1.80
C MET A 67 4.46 9.26 -1.41
N LEU A 68 4.07 10.21 -2.20
CA LEU A 68 4.05 11.60 -1.84
C LEU A 68 2.60 12.05 -1.81
N SER A 69 2.18 12.67 -0.71
CA SER A 69 0.86 13.27 -0.57
C SER A 69 0.99 14.70 -0.04
N PRO A 70 0.01 15.57 -0.29
CA PRO A 70 0.02 16.91 0.30
C PRO A 70 0.10 16.81 1.83
N GLN A 71 1.04 17.54 2.41
CA GLN A 71 1.18 17.59 3.87
C GLN A 71 0.29 18.69 4.42
N GLY A 72 -0.50 18.35 5.44
CA GLY A 72 -1.24 19.32 6.26
C GLY A 72 -2.46 19.97 5.60
N GLY A 73 -2.84 19.56 4.39
CA GLY A 73 -4.00 20.09 3.67
C GLY A 73 -5.08 19.06 3.40
N SER A 74 -6.22 19.51 2.90
CA SER A 74 -7.23 18.62 2.33
C SER A 74 -6.62 17.85 1.16
N VAL A 75 -7.06 16.61 0.95
CA VAL A 75 -6.67 15.82 -0.24
C VAL A 75 -7.09 16.49 -1.56
N THR A 76 -7.91 17.53 -1.49
CA THR A 76 -8.30 18.38 -2.61
C THR A 76 -7.44 19.64 -2.76
N ASP A 77 -6.59 19.96 -1.78
CA ASP A 77 -5.67 21.08 -1.86
C ASP A 77 -4.54 20.74 -2.82
N GLN A 78 -4.60 21.34 -3.99
CA GLN A 78 -3.68 21.07 -5.07
C GLN A 78 -3.10 22.38 -5.59
N ASP A 79 -1.78 22.45 -5.62
CA ASP A 79 -1.06 23.46 -6.41
C ASP A 79 -0.19 22.76 -7.48
N LEU A 80 0.45 23.54 -8.33
CA LEU A 80 1.29 23.00 -9.41
C LEU A 80 2.49 22.19 -8.87
N LYS A 81 3.00 22.53 -7.70
CA LYS A 81 4.10 21.80 -7.06
C LYS A 81 3.62 20.43 -6.60
N VAL A 82 2.53 20.38 -5.86
CA VAL A 82 1.91 19.13 -5.38
C VAL A 82 1.57 18.20 -6.55
N ILE A 83 0.96 18.73 -7.62
CA ILE A 83 0.62 17.94 -8.81
C ILE A 83 1.89 17.34 -9.41
N ARG A 84 2.91 18.16 -9.69
CA ARG A 84 4.15 17.70 -10.30
C ARG A 84 4.85 16.63 -9.45
N GLU A 85 5.05 16.91 -8.17
CA GLU A 85 5.73 15.98 -7.26
C GLU A 85 4.98 14.64 -7.12
N ASN A 86 3.63 14.68 -7.07
CA ASN A 86 2.84 13.45 -7.05
C ASN A 86 3.05 12.60 -8.31
N TYR A 87 3.07 13.22 -9.49
CA TYR A 87 3.29 12.48 -10.73
C TYR A 87 4.74 12.01 -10.88
N ASP A 88 5.72 12.83 -10.51
CA ASP A 88 7.13 12.46 -10.61
C ASP A 88 7.46 11.28 -9.68
N VAL A 89 6.98 11.30 -8.44
CA VAL A 89 7.30 10.25 -7.46
C VAL A 89 6.34 9.05 -7.60
N ASN A 90 5.02 9.29 -7.57
CA ASN A 90 4.06 8.21 -7.48
C ASN A 90 3.81 7.51 -8.83
N CYS A 91 4.01 8.19 -9.96
CA CYS A 91 3.76 7.62 -11.28
C CYS A 91 5.06 7.33 -12.04
N LEU A 92 5.87 8.35 -12.33
CA LEU A 92 7.11 8.17 -13.09
C LEU A 92 8.12 7.32 -12.32
N GLY A 93 8.27 7.54 -11.01
CA GLY A 93 9.12 6.72 -10.15
C GLY A 93 8.72 5.25 -10.15
N LEU A 94 7.42 4.98 -10.01
CA LEU A 94 6.89 3.60 -10.09
C LEU A 94 7.12 2.97 -11.47
N HIS A 95 6.86 3.71 -12.54
CA HIS A 95 7.08 3.20 -13.91
C HIS A 95 8.55 2.85 -14.14
N THR A 96 9.46 3.75 -13.76
CA THR A 96 10.91 3.54 -13.85
C THR A 96 11.36 2.33 -13.05
N PHE A 97 10.86 2.21 -11.81
CA PHE A 97 11.13 1.06 -10.94
C PHE A 97 10.69 -0.26 -11.60
N LEU A 98 9.44 -0.35 -12.05
CA LEU A 98 8.91 -1.57 -12.66
C LEU A 98 9.62 -1.92 -13.98
N TRP A 99 10.03 -0.90 -14.76
CA TRP A 99 10.82 -1.10 -15.96
C TRP A 99 12.18 -1.75 -15.66
N LEU A 100 12.89 -1.27 -14.64
CA LEU A 100 14.17 -1.83 -14.23
C LEU A 100 13.99 -3.21 -13.55
N ALA A 101 12.97 -3.36 -12.74
CA ALA A 101 12.65 -4.60 -12.05
C ALA A 101 12.38 -5.75 -13.03
N GLN A 102 11.50 -5.54 -14.02
CA GLN A 102 11.22 -6.58 -15.02
C GLN A 102 12.46 -6.93 -15.86
N GLY A 103 13.28 -5.93 -16.21
CA GLY A 103 14.54 -6.15 -16.93
C GLY A 103 15.57 -6.96 -16.14
N ALA A 104 15.53 -6.89 -14.81
CA ALA A 104 16.34 -7.68 -13.90
C ALA A 104 15.71 -9.05 -13.51
N GLY A 105 14.52 -9.38 -14.04
CA GLY A 105 13.81 -10.62 -13.72
C GLY A 105 13.03 -10.58 -12.39
N LEU A 106 12.93 -9.42 -11.74
CA LEU A 106 12.13 -9.22 -10.53
C LEU A 106 10.67 -8.97 -10.93
N THR A 107 9.86 -10.03 -10.97
CA THR A 107 8.50 -10.00 -11.53
C THR A 107 7.38 -10.15 -10.50
N ARG A 108 7.70 -10.17 -9.20
CA ARG A 108 6.74 -10.41 -8.11
C ARG A 108 6.69 -9.21 -7.19
N GLY A 109 5.48 -8.67 -6.98
CA GLY A 109 5.39 -7.48 -6.14
C GLY A 109 4.03 -7.18 -5.56
N VAL A 110 4.07 -6.33 -4.53
CA VAL A 110 2.91 -5.76 -3.88
C VAL A 110 2.96 -4.24 -4.04
N TYR A 111 1.92 -3.67 -4.61
CA TYR A 111 1.76 -2.23 -4.74
C TYR A 111 0.85 -1.71 -3.63
N THR A 112 1.33 -0.76 -2.84
CA THR A 112 0.50 -0.08 -1.84
C THR A 112 -0.34 0.99 -2.53
N SER A 113 -1.58 0.63 -2.82
CA SER A 113 -2.63 1.53 -3.27
C SER A 113 -3.37 2.12 -2.06
N SER A 114 -4.48 2.77 -2.29
CA SER A 114 -5.27 3.42 -1.25
C SER A 114 -6.75 3.40 -1.61
N MET A 115 -7.63 3.32 -0.62
CA MET A 115 -9.06 3.57 -0.83
C MET A 115 -9.34 5.01 -1.33
N SER A 116 -8.36 5.92 -1.20
CA SER A 116 -8.45 7.27 -1.78
C SER A 116 -8.51 7.32 -3.31
N VAL A 117 -8.31 6.19 -4.02
CA VAL A 117 -8.57 6.09 -5.47
C VAL A 117 -10.06 6.22 -5.80
N HIS A 118 -10.92 6.03 -4.80
CA HIS A 118 -12.36 6.15 -4.93
C HIS A 118 -12.90 7.43 -4.29
N TYR A 119 -14.08 7.85 -4.76
CA TYR A 119 -14.84 8.90 -4.11
C TYR A 119 -15.32 8.44 -2.73
N ARG A 120 -14.98 9.19 -1.69
CA ARG A 120 -15.25 8.83 -0.29
C ARG A 120 -16.71 8.98 0.18
N GLY A 121 -17.55 9.61 -0.61
CA GLY A 121 -18.98 9.81 -0.29
C GLY A 121 -19.87 8.59 -0.56
N ARG A 122 -19.29 7.42 -0.87
CA ARG A 122 -20.06 6.19 -1.05
C ARG A 122 -20.47 5.60 0.29
N ASP A 123 -21.66 5.01 0.31
CA ASP A 123 -22.13 4.28 1.49
C ASP A 123 -21.57 2.86 1.53
N TYR A 124 -21.24 2.28 0.36
CA TYR A 124 -20.71 0.93 0.27
C TYR A 124 -19.80 0.71 -0.94
N TYR A 125 -18.65 0.06 -0.72
CA TYR A 125 -17.68 -0.32 -1.74
C TYR A 125 -17.88 -1.80 -2.08
N ARG A 126 -18.59 -2.07 -3.19
CA ARG A 126 -19.08 -3.41 -3.57
C ARG A 126 -17.97 -4.37 -3.99
N SER A 127 -17.08 -3.94 -4.88
CA SER A 127 -15.93 -4.72 -5.33
C SER A 127 -14.87 -3.82 -5.95
N GLU A 128 -13.66 -4.33 -6.02
CA GLU A 128 -12.49 -3.63 -6.55
C GLU A 128 -12.59 -3.36 -8.06
N GLU A 129 -13.29 -4.23 -8.79
CA GLU A 129 -13.43 -4.17 -10.25
C GLU A 129 -14.60 -3.30 -10.70
N GLU A 130 -15.69 -3.28 -9.94
CA GLU A 130 -16.95 -2.62 -10.33
C GLU A 130 -16.98 -1.14 -9.98
N ILE A 131 -16.14 -0.71 -9.02
CA ILE A 131 -16.12 0.69 -8.56
C ILE A 131 -15.09 1.47 -9.35
N PRO A 132 -15.48 2.60 -9.98
CA PRO A 132 -14.54 3.42 -10.74
C PRO A 132 -13.49 4.07 -9.82
N LEU A 133 -12.31 4.36 -10.40
CA LEU A 133 -11.28 5.18 -9.78
C LEU A 133 -11.63 6.66 -10.00
N ASP A 134 -12.51 7.21 -9.17
CA ASP A 134 -13.17 8.50 -9.36
C ASP A 134 -12.87 9.49 -8.23
N THR A 135 -11.69 9.40 -7.71
CA THR A 135 -11.19 10.30 -6.65
C THR A 135 -11.19 11.77 -7.07
N PRO A 136 -11.52 12.73 -6.19
CA PRO A 136 -11.37 14.14 -6.47
C PRO A 136 -9.96 14.69 -6.17
N SER A 137 -9.02 13.87 -5.67
CA SER A 137 -7.70 14.34 -5.23
C SER A 137 -6.56 13.94 -6.15
N ALA A 138 -5.52 14.79 -6.27
CA ALA A 138 -4.31 14.48 -7.03
C ALA A 138 -3.61 13.23 -6.47
N TYR A 139 -3.57 13.08 -5.15
CA TYR A 139 -3.01 11.91 -4.51
C TYR A 139 -3.74 10.62 -4.93
N GLY A 140 -5.07 10.58 -4.75
CA GLY A 140 -5.85 9.40 -5.13
C GLY A 140 -5.77 9.11 -6.63
N LEU A 141 -5.77 10.16 -7.47
CA LEU A 141 -5.60 10.04 -8.92
C LEU A 141 -4.22 9.44 -9.27
N SER A 142 -3.14 9.91 -8.65
CA SER A 142 -1.81 9.34 -8.87
C SER A 142 -1.70 7.87 -8.41
N LYS A 143 -2.39 7.50 -7.32
CA LYS A 143 -2.49 6.08 -6.90
C LYS A 143 -3.26 5.24 -7.91
N GLY A 144 -4.34 5.75 -8.48
CA GLY A 144 -5.09 5.10 -9.56
C GLY A 144 -4.25 4.91 -10.84
N PHE A 145 -3.45 5.89 -11.22
CA PHE A 145 -2.48 5.74 -12.31
C PHE A 145 -1.39 4.72 -11.97
N GLY A 146 -0.94 4.65 -10.71
CA GLY A 146 -0.03 3.60 -10.25
C GLY A 146 -0.62 2.19 -10.46
N GLU A 147 -1.91 1.99 -10.18
CA GLU A 147 -2.59 0.73 -10.47
C GLU A 147 -2.64 0.44 -12.00
N ALA A 148 -2.88 1.45 -12.82
CA ALA A 148 -2.87 1.30 -14.28
C ALA A 148 -1.46 0.93 -14.79
N ILE A 149 -0.40 1.54 -14.24
CA ILE A 149 1.00 1.18 -14.54
C ILE A 149 1.28 -0.26 -14.12
N CYS A 150 0.90 -0.68 -12.90
CA CYS A 150 1.07 -2.06 -12.45
C CYS A 150 0.33 -3.05 -13.37
N ARG A 151 -0.89 -2.75 -13.77
CA ARG A 151 -1.67 -3.55 -14.72
C ARG A 151 -0.98 -3.65 -16.08
N TYR A 152 -0.40 -2.56 -16.58
CA TYR A 152 0.37 -2.56 -17.82
C TYR A 152 1.55 -3.54 -17.74
N PHE A 153 2.37 -3.47 -16.67
CA PHE A 153 3.50 -4.37 -16.49
C PHE A 153 3.07 -5.83 -16.28
N ALA A 154 1.98 -6.06 -15.57
CA ALA A 154 1.42 -7.39 -15.41
C ALA A 154 0.95 -7.99 -16.75
N SER A 155 0.34 -7.17 -17.61
CA SER A 155 -0.22 -7.63 -18.89
C SER A 155 0.84 -7.90 -19.96
N TRP A 156 1.93 -7.12 -19.98
CA TRP A 156 2.89 -7.12 -21.08
C TRP A 156 4.28 -7.66 -20.74
N PHE A 157 4.61 -7.74 -19.42
CA PHE A 157 5.92 -8.16 -18.94
C PHE A 157 5.85 -9.32 -17.95
N ASP A 158 4.72 -10.00 -17.90
CA ASP A 158 4.48 -11.20 -17.09
C ASP A 158 4.73 -11.03 -15.60
N MET A 159 4.53 -9.82 -15.09
CA MET A 159 4.66 -9.55 -13.66
C MET A 159 3.40 -9.99 -12.90
N ASN A 160 3.59 -10.50 -11.69
CA ASN A 160 2.49 -10.79 -10.74
C ASN A 160 2.47 -9.69 -9.68
N ILE A 161 1.42 -8.88 -9.69
CA ILE A 161 1.30 -7.73 -8.79
C ILE A 161 -0.07 -7.73 -8.11
N ILE A 162 -0.07 -7.65 -6.79
CA ILE A 162 -1.26 -7.37 -5.97
C ILE A 162 -1.21 -5.91 -5.54
N ALA A 163 -2.29 -5.16 -5.76
CA ALA A 163 -2.46 -3.81 -5.27
C ALA A 163 -3.34 -3.80 -4.03
N LEU A 164 -2.77 -3.47 -2.86
CA LEU A 164 -3.53 -3.35 -1.62
C LEU A 164 -4.10 -1.93 -1.51
N ARG A 165 -5.41 -1.77 -1.65
CA ARG A 165 -6.14 -0.51 -1.39
C ARG A 165 -6.39 -0.40 0.11
N ILE A 166 -5.40 0.14 0.83
CA ILE A 166 -5.44 0.23 2.29
C ILE A 166 -6.28 1.40 2.77
N THR A 167 -6.88 1.27 3.97
CA THR A 167 -7.57 2.35 4.69
C THR A 167 -6.83 2.68 5.97
N GLY A 168 -6.64 3.97 6.23
CA GLY A 168 -6.26 4.54 7.51
C GLY A 168 -5.32 3.71 8.40
N PRO A 169 -4.10 3.36 7.94
CA PRO A 169 -3.18 2.54 8.73
C PRO A 169 -2.86 3.23 10.06
N ARG A 170 -2.86 2.47 11.15
CA ARG A 170 -2.60 2.95 12.51
C ARG A 170 -1.66 2.01 13.24
N LYS A 171 -0.85 2.58 14.12
CA LYS A 171 -0.20 1.82 15.19
C LYS A 171 -1.26 1.26 16.13
N ARG A 172 -0.91 0.20 16.86
CA ARG A 172 -1.83 -0.47 17.78
C ARG A 172 -2.51 0.50 18.77
N GLU A 173 -1.74 1.40 19.38
CA GLU A 173 -2.25 2.37 20.35
C GLU A 173 -3.28 3.33 19.73
N ASP A 174 -2.96 3.92 18.58
CA ASP A 174 -3.85 4.82 17.85
C ASP A 174 -5.09 4.09 17.30
N TYR A 175 -4.96 2.81 16.93
CA TYR A 175 -6.06 1.97 16.49
C TYR A 175 -7.07 1.77 17.63
N ILE A 176 -6.59 1.44 18.84
CA ILE A 176 -7.44 1.25 20.02
C ILE A 176 -8.19 2.56 20.34
N GLU A 177 -7.49 3.68 20.37
CA GLU A 177 -8.10 4.99 20.64
C GLU A 177 -9.17 5.34 19.61
N GLU A 178 -8.88 5.16 18.32
CA GLU A 178 -9.82 5.47 17.23
C GLU A 178 -11.08 4.58 17.30
N ARG A 179 -10.93 3.31 17.68
CA ARG A 179 -12.04 2.34 17.81
C ARG A 179 -12.91 2.62 19.03
N GLN A 180 -12.35 3.17 20.09
CA GLN A 180 -13.08 3.53 21.31
C GLN A 180 -13.74 4.91 21.21
N ARG A 181 -13.42 5.72 20.20
CA ARG A 181 -13.98 7.05 20.01
C ARG A 181 -15.45 6.97 19.63
N PRO A 182 -16.36 7.68 20.34
CA PRO A 182 -17.79 7.68 20.03
C PRO A 182 -18.07 8.12 18.59
N ILE A 183 -19.04 7.47 17.95
CA ILE A 183 -19.56 7.87 16.65
C ILE A 183 -20.19 9.26 16.80
N GLY A 184 -19.65 10.26 16.08
CA GLY A 184 -20.14 11.65 16.14
C GLY A 184 -19.18 12.65 16.78
N ASP A 185 -18.12 12.19 17.47
CA ASP A 185 -17.13 13.07 18.13
C ASP A 185 -16.02 13.59 17.19
N ARG A 186 -16.23 13.51 15.87
CA ARG A 186 -15.29 14.09 14.90
C ARG A 186 -15.60 15.56 14.69
N PRO A 187 -14.61 16.45 14.91
CA PRO A 187 -14.82 17.90 14.79
C PRO A 187 -15.29 18.35 13.40
N ASP A 188 -15.00 17.55 12.38
CA ASP A 188 -15.35 17.81 10.97
C ASP A 188 -16.62 17.10 10.51
N GLY A 189 -17.31 16.37 11.39
CA GLY A 189 -18.52 15.60 11.06
C GLY A 189 -18.28 14.44 10.07
N SER A 190 -17.02 14.05 9.83
CA SER A 190 -16.70 12.96 8.91
C SER A 190 -17.16 11.60 9.47
N LYS A 191 -17.49 10.67 8.55
CA LYS A 191 -17.77 9.27 8.92
C LYS A 191 -16.53 8.64 9.57
N PRO A 192 -16.70 7.70 10.50
CA PRO A 192 -15.59 6.91 11.04
C PRO A 192 -14.81 6.27 9.88
N LEU A 193 -13.49 6.41 9.88
CA LEU A 193 -12.65 5.62 9.00
C LEU A 193 -12.56 4.22 9.59
N PHE A 194 -12.73 3.20 8.75
CA PHE A 194 -12.40 1.82 9.11
C PHE A 194 -10.88 1.66 9.11
N VAL A 195 -10.25 2.18 10.18
CA VAL A 195 -8.80 2.15 10.34
C VAL A 195 -8.29 0.72 10.42
N THR A 196 -7.11 0.50 9.84
CA THR A 196 -6.46 -0.81 9.82
C THR A 196 -5.29 -0.80 10.80
N ASP A 197 -5.30 -1.72 11.74
CA ASP A 197 -4.20 -1.94 12.70
C ASP A 197 -2.92 -2.39 11.99
N GLU A 198 -1.75 -2.04 12.54
CA GLU A 198 -0.46 -2.39 11.96
C GLU A 198 -0.23 -3.91 11.81
N ALA A 199 -0.74 -4.72 12.75
CA ALA A 199 -0.63 -6.17 12.66
C ALA A 199 -1.54 -6.75 11.58
N ASP A 200 -2.79 -6.25 11.45
CA ASP A 200 -3.69 -6.62 10.36
C ASP A 200 -3.11 -6.21 9.00
N LEU A 201 -2.53 -5.03 8.94
CA LEU A 201 -1.88 -4.53 7.75
C LEU A 201 -0.69 -5.41 7.36
N ALA A 202 0.20 -5.75 8.31
CA ALA A 202 1.35 -6.61 8.06
C ALA A 202 0.93 -8.00 7.57
N ARG A 203 -0.13 -8.59 8.15
CA ARG A 203 -0.69 -9.85 7.66
C ARG A 203 -1.18 -9.77 6.22
N ALA A 204 -1.77 -8.64 5.83
CA ALA A 204 -2.18 -8.42 4.43
C ALA A 204 -0.99 -8.40 3.47
N TYR A 205 0.12 -7.75 3.85
CA TYR A 205 1.35 -7.76 3.05
C TYR A 205 2.00 -9.15 2.98
N LEU A 206 2.06 -9.88 4.09
CA LEU A 206 2.59 -11.26 4.12
C LEU A 206 1.76 -12.17 3.19
N ALA A 207 0.44 -12.13 3.31
CA ALA A 207 -0.46 -12.92 2.47
C ALA A 207 -0.35 -12.54 0.98
N ALA A 208 -0.20 -11.25 0.68
CA ALA A 208 0.02 -10.79 -0.69
C ALA A 208 1.36 -11.27 -1.26
N LEU A 209 2.45 -11.23 -0.48
CA LEU A 209 3.75 -11.76 -0.88
C LEU A 209 3.69 -13.27 -1.16
N GLU A 210 3.02 -14.03 -0.31
CA GLU A 210 2.80 -15.47 -0.53
C GLU A 210 2.01 -15.72 -1.81
N THR A 211 0.93 -14.97 -2.04
CA THR A 211 0.08 -15.11 -3.21
C THR A 211 0.83 -14.80 -4.51
N VAL A 212 1.64 -13.74 -4.57
CA VAL A 212 2.44 -13.44 -5.78
C VAL A 212 3.57 -14.44 -6.00
N GLN A 213 4.02 -15.14 -4.96
CA GLN A 213 5.04 -16.17 -5.07
C GLN A 213 4.51 -17.43 -5.79
N VAL A 214 3.29 -17.84 -5.48
CA VAL A 214 2.66 -19.02 -6.12
C VAL A 214 1.98 -18.69 -7.45
N GLY A 215 1.77 -17.40 -7.73
CA GLY A 215 1.07 -16.89 -8.90
C GLY A 215 -0.47 -16.89 -8.71
N HIS A 216 -1.09 -15.75 -8.99
CA HIS A 216 -2.53 -15.52 -8.80
C HIS A 216 -3.25 -15.03 -10.05
N GLY A 217 -2.59 -15.05 -11.18
CA GLY A 217 -2.91 -14.29 -12.36
C GLY A 217 -1.88 -13.17 -12.51
N ARG A 218 -2.26 -12.00 -13.02
CA ARG A 218 -1.27 -10.95 -13.31
C ARG A 218 -1.41 -9.73 -12.41
N PHE A 219 -2.58 -9.13 -12.36
CA PHE A 219 -2.83 -7.93 -11.54
C PHE A 219 -4.18 -8.04 -10.83
N ASP A 220 -4.16 -7.85 -9.50
CA ASP A 220 -5.36 -7.84 -8.68
C ASP A 220 -5.34 -6.71 -7.66
N PRO A 221 -6.29 -5.75 -7.72
CA PRO A 221 -6.55 -4.83 -6.61
C PRO A 221 -7.35 -5.54 -5.52
N VAL A 222 -7.06 -5.23 -4.26
CA VAL A 222 -7.71 -5.84 -3.08
C VAL A 222 -7.96 -4.78 -2.01
N PHE A 223 -9.18 -4.71 -1.47
CA PHE A 223 -9.50 -3.85 -0.32
C PHE A 223 -8.92 -4.42 0.97
N ILE A 224 -8.25 -3.54 1.74
CA ILE A 224 -7.73 -3.83 3.08
C ILE A 224 -8.25 -2.76 4.04
N ALA A 225 -9.23 -3.13 4.84
CA ALA A 225 -9.91 -2.23 5.77
C ALA A 225 -10.22 -2.95 7.09
N GLY A 226 -10.14 -2.24 8.20
CA GLY A 226 -10.56 -2.72 9.51
C GLY A 226 -12.09 -2.71 9.68
N ASP A 227 -12.80 -3.25 8.69
CA ASP A 227 -14.27 -3.31 8.59
C ASP A 227 -14.72 -4.78 8.70
N GLU A 228 -14.60 -5.32 9.89
CA GLU A 228 -14.87 -6.74 10.19
C GLU A 228 -16.31 -7.16 9.86
N ASP A 229 -17.26 -6.25 10.02
CA ASP A 229 -18.69 -6.47 9.73
C ASP A 229 -19.07 -6.17 8.27
N GLU A 230 -18.09 -5.73 7.45
CA GLU A 230 -18.32 -5.31 6.05
C GLU A 230 -19.43 -4.26 5.89
N LYS A 231 -19.48 -3.28 6.79
CA LYS A 231 -20.47 -2.19 6.77
C LYS A 231 -20.33 -1.26 5.59
N GLU A 232 -19.08 -0.99 5.18
CA GLU A 232 -18.78 -0.11 4.04
C GLU A 232 -17.93 -0.79 2.96
N HIS A 233 -17.19 -1.87 3.29
CA HIS A 233 -16.24 -2.51 2.38
C HIS A 233 -16.55 -4.01 2.21
N ASN A 234 -16.75 -4.43 0.98
CA ASN A 234 -16.82 -5.86 0.67
C ASN A 234 -15.40 -6.46 0.67
N LEU A 235 -15.07 -7.23 1.71
CA LEU A 235 -13.76 -7.86 1.88
C LEU A 235 -13.70 -9.30 1.35
N SER A 236 -14.71 -9.73 0.59
CA SER A 236 -14.78 -11.10 0.07
C SER A 236 -13.60 -11.48 -0.84
N LYS A 237 -13.05 -10.51 -1.60
CA LYS A 237 -11.86 -10.74 -2.43
C LYS A 237 -10.60 -10.91 -1.57
N ALA A 238 -10.43 -10.13 -0.52
CA ALA A 238 -9.33 -10.30 0.42
C ALA A 238 -9.37 -11.70 1.06
N ARG A 239 -10.53 -12.15 1.51
CA ARG A 239 -10.71 -13.52 2.04
C ARG A 239 -10.39 -14.60 1.01
N ARG A 240 -10.93 -14.49 -0.19
CA ARG A 240 -10.78 -15.52 -1.23
C ARG A 240 -9.36 -15.58 -1.78
N LEU A 241 -8.75 -14.43 -2.06
CA LEU A 241 -7.44 -14.36 -2.72
C LEU A 241 -6.28 -14.46 -1.75
N LEU A 242 -6.38 -13.79 -0.59
CA LEU A 242 -5.31 -13.67 0.39
C LEU A 242 -5.53 -14.52 1.64
N GLY A 243 -6.72 -15.11 1.84
CA GLY A 243 -7.08 -15.71 3.13
C GLY A 243 -7.13 -14.68 4.28
N TRP A 244 -7.24 -13.38 3.96
CA TRP A 244 -7.11 -12.29 4.91
C TRP A 244 -8.48 -11.78 5.39
N THR A 245 -8.56 -11.52 6.69
CA THR A 245 -9.63 -10.76 7.36
C THR A 245 -9.01 -9.87 8.43
N PRO A 246 -9.63 -8.73 8.79
CA PRO A 246 -9.22 -7.98 9.96
C PRO A 246 -9.46 -8.81 11.23
N GLN A 247 -8.50 -8.84 12.15
CA GLN A 247 -8.54 -9.65 13.38
C GLN A 247 -8.21 -8.84 14.63
N SER A 248 -7.61 -7.67 14.49
CA SER A 248 -7.13 -6.87 15.64
C SER A 248 -8.27 -6.40 16.56
N HIS A 249 -9.52 -6.38 16.07
CA HIS A 249 -10.69 -6.08 16.88
C HIS A 249 -10.98 -7.16 17.93
N LEU A 250 -10.69 -8.45 17.65
CA LEU A 250 -10.93 -9.57 18.55
C LEU A 250 -10.21 -9.43 19.89
N GLU A 251 -9.08 -8.74 19.91
CA GLU A 251 -8.30 -8.49 21.11
C GLU A 251 -8.86 -7.34 21.97
N LEU A 252 -9.86 -6.60 21.46
CA LEU A 252 -10.53 -5.51 22.18
C LEU A 252 -11.79 -5.98 22.91
N GLU A 253 -12.26 -7.20 22.63
CA GLU A 253 -13.48 -7.77 23.19
C GLU A 253 -13.24 -8.58 24.47
N VAL A 254 -12.01 -8.57 25.03
CA VAL A 254 -11.62 -9.34 26.22
C VAL A 254 -11.64 -8.49 27.48
#